data_1d62b4515e6e080ec878fac481172c29
#
_entry.id   1d62b4515e6e080ec878fac481172c29
#
_cell.length_a   1.000
_cell.length_b   1.000
_cell.length_c   1.000
_cell.angle_alpha   90.00
_cell.angle_beta   90.00
_cell.angle_gamma   90.00
#
_symmetry.space_group_name_H-M   'P 1'
#
loop_
_entity.id
_entity.type
_entity.pdbx_description
1 polymer ?
#
loop_
_entity_poly.entity_id
_entity_poly.type
_entity_poly.pdbx_seq_one_letter_code
_entity_poly.pdbx_strand_id
1 'polypeptide(L)'
;MKKNIIRKVYWGMTVLFGLAGCNEEKPATFDQINGIYFNNRLLNNTIVDSTNVTFVYTSADTMTVTVKVQALGRPVAYARPIDISVAGGNAIEGTDYELVSVAEMPAEAVNLDYNVQLNRTAVLKQENREIVLELKANEHFILPFEYQVQ
;
A
#
# COMPACT_ATOMS: atom_id res chain seq x y z
N MET A 1 11.79 -48.77 -57.66
CA MET A 1 12.51 -48.27 -56.46
C MET A 1 12.26 -46.79 -56.09
N LYS A 2 11.41 -46.03 -56.81
CA LYS A 2 11.15 -44.60 -56.52
C LYS A 2 10.01 -44.31 -55.52
N LYS A 3 9.11 -45.23 -55.28
CA LYS A 3 7.93 -44.99 -54.38
C LYS A 3 8.24 -45.03 -52.87
N ASN A 4 9.29 -45.69 -52.46
CA ASN A 4 9.60 -45.84 -51.02
C ASN A 4 10.42 -44.66 -50.44
N ILE A 5 11.07 -43.85 -51.28
CA ILE A 5 11.82 -42.68 -50.85
C ILE A 5 10.88 -41.53 -50.48
N ILE A 6 9.83 -41.34 -51.31
CA ILE A 6 8.85 -40.27 -51.07
C ILE A 6 8.07 -40.50 -49.76
N ARG A 7 7.78 -41.75 -49.41
CA ARG A 7 7.05 -42.11 -48.17
C ARG A 7 7.88 -41.91 -46.91
N LYS A 8 9.19 -42.04 -46.98
CA LYS A 8 10.10 -41.75 -45.86
C LYS A 8 10.34 -40.26 -45.65
N VAL A 9 10.31 -39.46 -46.70
CA VAL A 9 10.44 -38.01 -46.64
C VAL A 9 9.20 -37.37 -45.99
N TYR A 10 7.99 -37.87 -46.30
CA TYR A 10 6.75 -37.39 -45.65
C TYR A 10 6.72 -37.70 -44.13
N TRP A 11 7.28 -38.81 -43.70
CA TRP A 11 7.30 -39.20 -42.27
C TRP A 11 8.33 -38.37 -41.46
N GLY A 12 9.40 -37.93 -42.09
CA GLY A 12 10.38 -37.07 -41.47
C GLY A 12 9.92 -35.59 -41.31
N MET A 13 9.04 -35.14 -42.22
CA MET A 13 8.56 -33.75 -42.20
C MET A 13 7.39 -33.52 -41.23
N THR A 14 6.67 -34.56 -40.83
CA THR A 14 5.55 -34.47 -39.88
C THR A 14 6.01 -34.37 -38.41
N VAL A 15 7.26 -34.78 -38.12
CA VAL A 15 7.80 -34.73 -36.75
C VAL A 15 8.42 -33.37 -36.42
N LEU A 16 8.74 -32.51 -37.40
CA LEU A 16 9.39 -31.23 -37.16
C LEU A 16 8.45 -30.08 -36.79
N PHE A 17 7.11 -30.28 -36.91
CA PHE A 17 6.11 -29.27 -36.62
C PHE A 17 5.57 -29.31 -35.17
N GLY A 18 6.05 -30.21 -34.33
CA GLY A 18 5.56 -30.42 -32.95
C GLY A 18 6.28 -29.65 -31.84
N LEU A 19 7.25 -28.79 -32.16
CA LEU A 19 8.04 -28.05 -31.14
C LEU A 19 7.87 -26.52 -31.20
N ALA A 20 6.75 -26.04 -31.74
CA ALA A 20 6.33 -24.67 -31.42
C ALA A 20 5.82 -24.68 -29.98
N GLY A 21 6.74 -24.70 -29.03
CA GLY A 21 6.46 -24.53 -27.62
C GLY A 21 5.70 -23.22 -27.42
N CYS A 22 4.53 -23.28 -26.84
CA CYS A 22 3.87 -22.11 -26.28
C CYS A 22 4.90 -21.38 -25.40
N ASN A 23 5.26 -20.16 -25.76
CA ASN A 23 5.80 -19.21 -24.80
C ASN A 23 4.67 -18.96 -23.80
N GLU A 24 4.62 -19.72 -22.73
CA GLU A 24 3.83 -19.33 -21.56
C GLU A 24 4.41 -18.02 -21.07
N GLU A 25 3.76 -16.92 -21.42
CA GLU A 25 3.94 -15.68 -20.68
C GLU A 25 3.68 -16.01 -19.23
N LYS A 26 4.74 -15.99 -18.42
CA LYS A 26 4.62 -16.19 -16.97
C LYS A 26 3.56 -15.20 -16.50
N PRO A 27 2.49 -15.67 -15.83
CA PRO A 27 1.51 -14.73 -15.27
C PRO A 27 2.26 -13.69 -14.45
N ALA A 28 1.91 -12.41 -14.65
CA ALA A 28 2.50 -11.31 -13.89
C ALA A 28 2.35 -11.65 -12.40
N THR A 29 3.44 -12.04 -11.78
CA THR A 29 3.43 -12.35 -10.35
C THR A 29 3.40 -11.02 -9.61
N PHE A 30 2.62 -10.93 -8.53
CA PHE A 30 2.57 -9.79 -7.62
C PHE A 30 3.94 -9.42 -7.00
N ASP A 31 4.97 -10.19 -7.29
CA ASP A 31 6.35 -10.01 -6.83
C ASP A 31 7.02 -8.72 -7.36
N GLN A 32 6.42 -8.04 -8.34
CA GLN A 32 7.00 -6.86 -8.98
C GLN A 32 6.32 -5.55 -8.55
N ILE A 33 5.23 -5.60 -7.80
CA ILE A 33 4.49 -4.41 -7.39
C ILE A 33 4.78 -4.13 -5.92
N ASN A 34 5.68 -3.19 -5.66
CA ASN A 34 5.89 -2.64 -4.33
C ASN A 34 4.97 -1.43 -4.13
N GLY A 35 3.66 -1.68 -4.01
CA GLY A 35 2.69 -0.63 -3.75
C GLY A 35 2.58 -0.31 -2.28
N ILE A 36 2.16 0.93 -1.95
CA ILE A 36 1.81 1.33 -0.59
C ILE A 36 0.49 2.09 -0.60
N TYR A 37 -0.33 1.91 0.43
CA TYR A 37 -1.63 2.57 0.55
C TYR A 37 -2.11 2.64 2.00
N PHE A 38 -3.03 3.57 2.28
CA PHE A 38 -3.77 3.59 3.53
C PHE A 38 -4.82 2.48 3.56
N ASN A 39 -4.85 1.69 4.62
CA ASN A 39 -5.77 0.56 4.78
C ASN A 39 -6.62 0.70 6.05
N ASN A 40 -7.20 1.88 6.27
CA ASN A 40 -8.14 2.09 7.37
C ASN A 40 -9.47 1.40 7.03
N ARG A 41 -9.98 0.61 7.99
CA ARG A 41 -11.22 -0.16 7.78
C ARG A 41 -12.16 0.00 8.97
N LEU A 42 -13.44 0.08 8.67
CA LEU A 42 -14.50 -0.07 9.67
C LEU A 42 -14.67 -1.53 10.10
N LEU A 43 -15.44 -1.75 11.15
CA LEU A 43 -15.75 -3.09 11.66
C LEU A 43 -16.42 -4.02 10.64
N ASN A 44 -17.11 -3.45 9.66
CA ASN A 44 -17.71 -4.19 8.53
C ASN A 44 -16.75 -4.43 7.38
N ASN A 45 -15.44 -4.18 7.59
CA ASN A 45 -14.35 -4.31 6.61
C ASN A 45 -14.40 -3.33 5.42
N THR A 46 -15.22 -2.29 5.47
CA THR A 46 -15.23 -1.23 4.47
C THR A 46 -13.99 -0.35 4.65
N ILE A 47 -13.25 -0.09 3.57
CA ILE A 47 -12.13 0.87 3.55
C ILE A 47 -12.73 2.27 3.69
N VAL A 48 -12.13 3.08 4.54
CA VAL A 48 -12.50 4.48 4.77
C VAL A 48 -11.29 5.39 4.58
N ASP A 49 -11.56 6.56 4.06
CA ASP A 49 -10.59 7.63 3.81
C ASP A 49 -10.52 8.65 4.95
N SER A 50 -11.38 8.54 5.94
CA SER A 50 -11.43 9.49 7.05
C SER A 50 -11.83 8.81 8.36
N THR A 51 -11.37 9.39 9.48
CA THR A 51 -11.71 8.95 10.83
C THR A 51 -12.05 10.16 11.69
N ASN A 52 -13.24 10.14 12.29
CA ASN A 52 -13.66 11.16 13.24
C ASN A 52 -13.34 10.73 14.68
N VAL A 53 -12.68 11.61 15.42
CA VAL A 53 -12.28 11.40 16.80
C VAL A 53 -12.84 12.51 17.68
N THR A 54 -13.28 12.19 18.89
CA THR A 54 -13.82 13.20 19.82
C THR A 54 -13.29 13.03 21.22
N PHE A 55 -12.98 14.13 21.88
CA PHE A 55 -12.60 14.19 23.30
C PHE A 55 -13.80 14.33 24.25
N VAL A 56 -15.03 14.36 23.75
CA VAL A 56 -16.24 14.60 24.57
C VAL A 56 -16.43 13.53 25.64
N TYR A 57 -16.05 12.30 25.35
CA TYR A 57 -16.29 11.14 26.23
C TYR A 57 -15.08 10.73 27.07
N THR A 58 -14.02 11.53 27.09
CA THR A 58 -12.82 11.26 27.87
C THR A 58 -12.35 12.49 28.63
N SER A 59 -11.65 12.31 29.73
CA SER A 59 -10.95 13.39 30.46
C SER A 59 -9.48 13.50 30.08
N ALA A 60 -8.98 12.66 29.18
CA ALA A 60 -7.59 12.67 28.75
C ALA A 60 -7.26 13.94 27.98
N ASP A 61 -6.05 14.44 28.16
CA ASP A 61 -5.54 15.61 27.44
C ASP A 61 -4.97 15.25 26.07
N THR A 62 -4.67 13.97 25.86
CA THR A 62 -4.16 13.44 24.58
C THR A 62 -4.89 12.18 24.19
N MET A 63 -4.90 11.87 22.89
CA MET A 63 -5.46 10.65 22.33
C MET A 63 -4.61 10.21 21.15
N THR A 64 -4.30 8.92 21.04
CA THR A 64 -3.58 8.36 19.88
C THR A 64 -4.58 7.81 18.87
N VAL A 65 -4.41 8.22 17.61
CA VAL A 65 -5.11 7.69 16.46
C VAL A 65 -4.12 6.88 15.63
N THR A 66 -4.49 5.66 15.29
CA THR A 66 -3.67 4.78 14.46
C THR A 66 -4.19 4.81 13.03
N VAL A 67 -3.33 5.24 12.12
CA VAL A 67 -3.54 5.17 10.67
C VAL A 67 -2.84 3.91 10.16
N LYS A 68 -3.58 3.02 9.53
CA LYS A 68 -3.03 1.78 9.02
C LYS A 68 -2.46 1.98 7.64
N VAL A 69 -1.18 1.67 7.48
CA VAL A 69 -0.48 1.69 6.19
C VAL A 69 -0.16 0.25 5.80
N GLN A 70 -0.41 -0.11 4.55
CA GLN A 70 -0.14 -1.45 4.05
C GLN A 70 0.66 -1.41 2.76
N ALA A 71 1.66 -2.30 2.66
CA ALA A 71 2.40 -2.55 1.44
C ALA A 71 1.77 -3.70 0.65
N LEU A 72 1.75 -3.56 -0.66
CA LEU A 72 1.52 -4.65 -1.61
C LEU A 72 2.87 -5.28 -1.96
N GLY A 73 2.87 -6.59 -2.17
CA GLY A 73 4.08 -7.35 -2.47
C GLY A 73 4.53 -8.20 -1.31
N ARG A 74 5.77 -8.70 -1.39
CA ARG A 74 6.33 -9.61 -0.38
C ARG A 74 7.07 -8.84 0.73
N PRO A 75 7.09 -9.38 1.96
CA PRO A 75 7.99 -8.88 2.98
C PRO A 75 9.45 -8.95 2.51
N VAL A 76 10.25 -8.00 2.95
CA VAL A 76 11.70 -7.98 2.69
C VAL A 76 12.47 -7.93 3.99
N ALA A 77 13.69 -8.43 4.00
CA ALA A 77 14.52 -8.60 5.21
C ALA A 77 15.12 -7.28 5.75
N TYR A 78 14.71 -6.13 5.24
CA TYR A 78 15.20 -4.81 5.67
C TYR A 78 14.03 -3.82 5.79
N ALA A 79 14.22 -2.81 6.62
CA ALA A 79 13.27 -1.73 6.78
C ALA A 79 13.29 -0.80 5.56
N ARG A 80 12.13 -0.24 5.21
CA ARG A 80 11.94 0.61 4.02
C ARG A 80 11.29 1.93 4.42
N PRO A 81 11.94 3.08 4.16
CA PRO A 81 11.33 4.39 4.40
C PRO A 81 9.99 4.54 3.65
N ILE A 82 9.04 5.16 4.33
CA ILE A 82 7.74 5.55 3.76
C ILE A 82 7.73 7.07 3.67
N ASP A 83 7.30 7.60 2.54
CA ASP A 83 7.08 9.04 2.40
C ASP A 83 5.61 9.35 2.76
N ILE A 84 5.39 9.72 4.03
CA ILE A 84 4.11 10.17 4.57
C ILE A 84 4.27 11.60 5.10
N SER A 85 3.35 12.47 4.72
CA SER A 85 3.38 13.89 5.10
C SER A 85 1.99 14.43 5.34
N VAL A 86 1.91 15.59 5.98
CA VAL A 86 0.66 16.35 6.12
C VAL A 86 0.48 17.19 4.87
N ALA A 87 -0.59 16.89 4.11
CA ALA A 87 -0.94 17.56 2.86
C ALA A 87 -1.92 18.73 3.05
N GLY A 88 -2.60 18.78 4.19
CA GLY A 88 -3.61 19.83 4.44
C GLY A 88 -4.32 19.68 5.77
N GLY A 89 -5.43 20.41 5.89
CA GLY A 89 -6.21 20.53 7.10
C GLY A 89 -5.97 21.89 7.78
N ASN A 90 -6.56 22.07 8.96
CA ASN A 90 -6.45 23.31 9.75
C ASN A 90 -5.82 23.06 11.14
N ALA A 91 -5.42 21.81 11.43
CA ALA A 91 -4.71 21.48 12.66
C ALA A 91 -3.24 21.94 12.61
N ILE A 92 -2.69 22.32 13.74
CA ILE A 92 -1.33 22.85 13.89
C ILE A 92 -0.46 21.80 14.58
N GLU A 93 0.61 21.37 13.91
CA GLU A 93 1.60 20.44 14.48
C GLU A 93 2.28 21.05 15.72
N GLY A 94 2.54 20.21 16.73
CA GLY A 94 3.06 20.63 18.02
C GLY A 94 2.04 21.30 18.93
N THR A 95 0.85 21.67 18.42
CA THR A 95 -0.24 22.25 19.20
C THR A 95 -1.44 21.30 19.25
N ASP A 96 -2.03 21.00 18.10
CA ASP A 96 -3.23 20.16 17.99
C ASP A 96 -2.88 18.68 17.83
N TYR A 97 -1.69 18.38 17.27
CA TYR A 97 -1.23 17.00 17.06
C TYR A 97 0.29 16.88 17.01
N GLU A 98 0.77 15.65 17.13
CA GLU A 98 2.16 15.24 16.92
C GLU A 98 2.22 13.93 16.13
N LEU A 99 3.16 13.83 15.18
CA LEU A 99 3.46 12.59 14.46
C LEU A 99 4.47 11.79 15.29
N VAL A 100 3.98 10.77 16.00
CA VAL A 100 4.81 10.04 16.97
C VAL A 100 5.43 8.76 16.43
N SER A 101 5.01 8.29 15.26
CA SER A 101 5.56 7.10 14.62
C SER A 101 6.69 7.46 13.67
N VAL A 102 7.67 6.55 13.57
CA VAL A 102 8.66 6.59 12.50
C VAL A 102 7.99 6.17 11.20
N ALA A 103 8.16 6.94 10.13
CA ALA A 103 7.62 6.65 8.81
C ALA A 103 8.50 5.61 8.09
N GLU A 104 8.44 4.36 8.58
CA GLU A 104 9.26 3.25 8.07
C GLU A 104 8.48 1.94 8.17
N MET A 105 8.39 1.20 7.05
CA MET A 105 7.89 -0.17 7.04
C MET A 105 8.96 -1.08 7.64
N PRO A 106 8.69 -1.76 8.76
CA PRO A 106 9.69 -2.62 9.38
C PRO A 106 10.15 -3.77 8.49
N ALA A 107 11.33 -4.30 8.76
CA ALA A 107 11.81 -5.53 8.14
C ALA A 107 10.79 -6.66 8.34
N GLU A 108 10.61 -7.52 7.34
CA GLU A 108 9.67 -8.65 7.32
C GLU A 108 8.19 -8.26 7.48
N ALA A 109 7.87 -6.96 7.47
CA ALA A 109 6.50 -6.47 7.58
C ALA A 109 5.93 -5.98 6.24
N VAL A 110 4.60 -6.05 6.14
CA VAL A 110 3.80 -5.44 5.07
C VAL A 110 2.70 -4.52 5.64
N ASN A 111 2.65 -4.37 6.95
CA ASN A 111 1.71 -3.49 7.65
C ASN A 111 2.49 -2.59 8.61
N LEU A 112 2.06 -1.34 8.71
CA LEU A 112 2.54 -0.37 9.68
C LEU A 112 1.34 0.31 10.34
N ASP A 113 1.33 0.34 11.67
CA ASP A 113 0.44 1.16 12.46
C ASP A 113 1.13 2.53 12.69
N TYR A 114 0.73 3.52 11.88
CA TYR A 114 1.25 4.88 11.98
C TYR A 114 0.42 5.68 12.97
N ASN A 115 1.01 6.09 14.07
CA ASN A 115 0.33 6.73 15.17
C ASN A 115 0.47 8.25 15.11
N VAL A 116 -0.66 8.93 15.24
CA VAL A 116 -0.77 10.38 15.40
C VAL A 116 -1.33 10.64 16.78
N GLN A 117 -0.61 11.39 17.60
CA GLN A 117 -1.11 11.86 18.88
C GLN A 117 -1.90 13.14 18.67
N LEU A 118 -3.13 13.17 19.14
CA LEU A 118 -4.00 14.35 19.15
C LEU A 118 -3.97 14.98 20.51
N ASN A 119 -3.93 16.30 20.55
CA ASN A 119 -3.93 17.09 21.78
C ASN A 119 -5.28 17.78 21.98
N ARG A 120 -5.79 17.75 23.22
CA ARG A 120 -7.01 18.47 23.59
C ARG A 120 -6.70 19.94 23.72
N THR A 121 -7.08 20.74 22.75
CA THR A 121 -6.94 22.19 22.79
C THR A 121 -8.28 22.89 23.09
N ALA A 122 -8.22 24.12 23.59
CA ALA A 122 -9.40 24.91 23.88
C ALA A 122 -10.23 25.23 22.62
N VAL A 123 -9.58 25.25 21.47
CA VAL A 123 -10.18 25.55 20.16
C VAL A 123 -11.19 24.48 19.75
N LEU A 124 -11.00 23.22 20.17
CA LEU A 124 -11.93 22.11 19.87
C LEU A 124 -13.34 22.32 20.44
N LYS A 125 -13.52 23.29 21.36
CA LYS A 125 -14.84 23.69 21.84
C LYS A 125 -15.61 24.58 20.86
N GLN A 126 -14.93 25.13 19.87
CA GLN A 126 -15.46 26.13 18.94
C GLN A 126 -15.47 25.63 17.51
N GLU A 127 -14.46 24.87 17.12
CA GLU A 127 -14.31 24.36 15.75
C GLU A 127 -13.62 22.97 15.71
N ASN A 128 -13.88 22.22 14.65
CA ASN A 128 -13.18 20.99 14.40
C ASN A 128 -11.78 21.26 13.85
N ARG A 129 -10.84 20.41 14.23
CA ARG A 129 -9.49 20.37 13.66
C ARG A 129 -9.39 19.18 12.71
N GLU A 130 -8.76 19.39 11.59
CA GLU A 130 -8.58 18.40 10.53
C GLU A 130 -7.10 18.27 10.20
N ILE A 131 -6.67 17.03 10.00
CA ILE A 131 -5.34 16.65 9.51
C ILE A 131 -5.55 15.81 8.26
N VAL A 132 -4.92 16.19 7.15
CA VAL A 132 -4.93 15.42 5.91
C VAL A 132 -3.55 14.84 5.72
N LEU A 133 -3.44 13.51 5.80
CA LEU A 133 -2.21 12.77 5.55
C LEU A 133 -2.14 12.31 4.10
N GLU A 134 -0.96 12.37 3.51
CA GLU A 134 -0.69 11.93 2.15
C GLU A 134 0.48 10.94 2.14
N LEU A 135 0.34 9.87 1.36
CA LEU A 135 1.45 9.00 0.98
C LEU A 135 2.01 9.46 -0.37
N LYS A 136 3.34 9.43 -0.50
CA LYS A 136 4.04 9.72 -1.76
C LYS A 136 4.86 8.53 -2.22
N ALA A 137 5.00 8.39 -3.53
CA ALA A 137 5.89 7.41 -4.11
C ALA A 137 7.35 7.75 -3.81
N ASN A 138 8.18 6.72 -3.57
CA ASN A 138 9.61 6.85 -3.38
C ASN A 138 10.36 5.69 -4.06
N GLU A 139 11.64 5.53 -3.81
CA GLU A 139 12.45 4.47 -4.40
C GLU A 139 12.03 3.04 -4.01
N HIS A 140 11.30 2.89 -2.89
CA HIS A 140 10.84 1.60 -2.36
C HIS A 140 9.40 1.28 -2.69
N PHE A 141 8.55 2.31 -2.89
CA PHE A 141 7.11 2.15 -3.02
C PHE A 141 6.52 3.03 -4.12
N ILE A 142 5.61 2.44 -4.90
CA ILE A 142 4.72 3.16 -5.81
C ILE A 142 3.34 3.33 -5.19
N LEU A 143 2.53 4.25 -5.70
CA LEU A 143 1.13 4.40 -5.32
C LEU A 143 0.27 3.60 -6.31
N PRO A 144 -0.29 2.46 -5.88
CA PRO A 144 -1.06 1.58 -6.76
C PRO A 144 -2.45 2.13 -7.08
N PHE A 145 -2.90 3.13 -6.32
CA PHE A 145 -4.20 3.79 -6.48
C PHE A 145 -4.00 5.28 -6.73
N GLU A 146 -4.86 5.88 -7.54
CA GLU A 146 -4.71 7.24 -8.05
C GLU A 146 -4.78 8.32 -6.96
N TYR A 147 -5.43 8.02 -5.82
CA TYR A 147 -5.59 8.94 -4.69
C TYR A 147 -5.25 8.25 -3.37
N GLN A 148 -4.19 8.73 -2.70
CA GLN A 148 -3.73 8.26 -1.38
C GLN A 148 -3.68 9.44 -0.40
N VAL A 149 -4.83 10.08 -0.19
CA VAL A 149 -5.01 11.18 0.78
C VAL A 149 -5.95 10.70 1.90
N GLN A 150 -5.57 10.96 3.15
CA GLN A 150 -6.30 10.58 4.36
C GLN A 150 -6.50 11.77 5.31
#